data_407019a02c6f72398fb0b59cf16f444e
#
_entry.id   407019a02c6f72398fb0b59cf16f444e
#
_cell.length_a   1.000
_cell.length_b   1.000
_cell.length_c   1.000
_cell.angle_alpha   90.00
_cell.angle_beta   90.00
_cell.angle_gamma   90.00
#
_symmetry.space_group_name_H-M   'P 1'
#
loop_
_entity.id
_entity.type
_entity.pdbx_description
1 polymer ?
#
loop_
_entity_poly.entity_id
_entity_poly.type
_entity_poly.pdbx_seq_one_letter_code
_entity_poly.pdbx_strand_id
1 'polypeptide(L)'
;MFRLAAVASVCLASALVAPAALAQTAEPHRTVLKTADLTGTDKEIIIALLEVPPGAFIARHTHPGEEAVYVLEGARLQMPDGKEIDRPPGQAGVNVRDVPHAGYKVVGDKTLKLLTVHIVDKGKPMTVPAP
;
A
#
# COMPACT_ATOMS: atom_id res chain seq x y z
N MET A 1 -48.47 24.31 -61.11
CA MET A 1 -47.38 23.38 -60.97
C MET A 1 -46.56 23.81 -59.74
N PHE A 2 -46.82 23.28 -58.56
CA PHE A 2 -46.06 23.57 -57.29
C PHE A 2 -45.09 22.41 -57.05
N ARG A 3 -43.78 22.73 -57.00
CA ARG A 3 -42.74 21.77 -56.64
C ARG A 3 -42.53 21.88 -55.15
N LEU A 4 -42.83 20.83 -54.39
CA LEU A 4 -42.42 20.68 -53.02
C LEU A 4 -40.94 20.28 -52.99
N ALA A 5 -40.15 21.09 -52.31
CA ALA A 5 -38.76 20.74 -51.95
C ALA A 5 -38.76 20.05 -50.57
N ALA A 6 -38.32 18.80 -50.54
CA ALA A 6 -38.10 18.07 -49.28
C ALA A 6 -36.76 18.45 -48.68
N VAL A 7 -36.79 19.01 -47.47
CA VAL A 7 -35.58 19.30 -46.67
C VAL A 7 -35.27 18.07 -45.82
N ALA A 8 -34.19 17.38 -46.13
CA ALA A 8 -33.68 16.27 -45.32
C ALA A 8 -32.86 16.81 -44.13
N SER A 9 -33.37 16.69 -42.92
CA SER A 9 -32.62 16.99 -41.68
C SER A 9 -31.66 15.83 -41.38
N VAL A 10 -30.36 16.09 -41.45
CA VAL A 10 -29.32 15.18 -41.00
C VAL A 10 -29.10 15.42 -39.52
N CYS A 11 -29.55 14.49 -38.65
CA CYS A 11 -29.20 14.49 -37.22
C CYS A 11 -27.81 13.93 -37.05
N LEU A 12 -26.85 14.81 -36.71
CA LEU A 12 -25.50 14.43 -36.33
C LEU A 12 -25.52 13.94 -34.85
N ALA A 13 -25.45 12.63 -34.66
CA ALA A 13 -25.29 12.06 -33.30
C ALA A 13 -23.85 12.21 -32.83
N SER A 14 -23.59 13.16 -31.93
CA SER A 14 -22.32 13.32 -31.29
C SER A 14 -22.14 12.25 -30.19
N ALA A 15 -21.31 11.25 -30.45
CA ALA A 15 -20.91 10.26 -29.45
C ALA A 15 -20.01 10.93 -28.42
N LEU A 16 -20.51 11.11 -27.19
CA LEU A 16 -19.70 11.53 -26.01
C LEU A 16 -18.80 10.35 -25.62
N VAL A 17 -17.51 10.45 -25.97
CA VAL A 17 -16.48 9.55 -25.45
C VAL A 17 -16.14 10.03 -24.03
N ALA A 18 -16.66 9.32 -23.03
CA ALA A 18 -16.24 9.56 -21.63
C ALA A 18 -14.76 9.20 -21.48
N PRO A 19 -13.93 10.06 -20.87
CA PRO A 19 -12.55 9.71 -20.60
C PRO A 19 -12.51 8.51 -19.65
N ALA A 20 -11.78 7.45 -20.02
CA ALA A 20 -11.48 6.34 -19.13
C ALA A 20 -10.63 6.89 -17.98
N ALA A 21 -11.19 6.92 -16.77
CA ALA A 21 -10.43 7.23 -15.57
C ALA A 21 -9.33 6.16 -15.44
N LEU A 22 -8.07 6.57 -15.58
CA LEU A 22 -6.92 5.73 -15.24
C LEU A 22 -7.06 5.37 -13.77
N ALA A 23 -7.34 4.11 -13.46
CA ALA A 23 -7.34 3.60 -12.09
C ALA A 23 -5.93 3.84 -11.52
N GLN A 24 -5.82 4.76 -10.57
CA GLN A 24 -4.58 5.01 -9.85
C GLN A 24 -4.26 3.73 -9.07
N THR A 25 -3.10 3.11 -9.34
CA THR A 25 -2.66 1.95 -8.57
C THR A 25 -2.53 2.35 -7.11
N ALA A 26 -3.22 1.64 -6.23
CA ALA A 26 -3.14 1.89 -4.80
C ALA A 26 -1.73 1.50 -4.32
N GLU A 27 -1.03 2.45 -3.68
CA GLU A 27 0.33 2.25 -3.18
C GLU A 27 0.36 2.37 -1.65
N PRO A 28 1.24 1.61 -0.98
CA PRO A 28 1.49 1.78 0.44
C PRO A 28 2.09 3.16 0.73
N HIS A 29 1.63 3.80 1.79
CA HIS A 29 2.16 5.08 2.24
C HIS A 29 2.78 4.96 3.62
N ARG A 30 4.05 5.39 3.77
CA ARG A 30 4.76 5.40 5.06
C ARG A 30 5.07 6.82 5.48
N THR A 31 4.63 7.18 6.69
CA THR A 31 4.94 8.45 7.34
C THR A 31 5.88 8.20 8.51
N VAL A 32 7.11 8.71 8.44
CA VAL A 32 8.03 8.68 9.59
C VAL A 32 7.56 9.71 10.61
N LEU A 33 7.24 9.25 11.81
CA LEU A 33 6.75 10.08 12.92
C LEU A 33 7.90 10.62 13.76
N LYS A 34 8.91 9.78 14.00
CA LYS A 34 10.06 10.13 14.83
C LYS A 34 11.25 9.24 14.50
N THR A 35 12.46 9.82 14.59
CA THR A 35 13.72 9.09 14.60
C THR A 35 14.58 9.56 15.76
N ALA A 36 15.41 8.67 16.30
CA ALA A 36 16.41 9.00 17.31
C ALA A 36 17.54 7.97 17.27
N ASP A 37 18.73 8.39 17.66
CA ASP A 37 19.85 7.47 17.90
C ASP A 37 19.55 6.59 19.12
N LEU A 38 19.86 5.31 19.03
CA LEU A 38 19.79 4.40 20.18
C LEU A 38 21.09 4.54 20.98
N THR A 39 21.00 5.19 22.15
CA THR A 39 22.13 5.58 22.99
C THR A 39 23.09 4.43 23.25
N GLY A 40 24.38 4.66 23.00
CA GLY A 40 25.45 3.67 23.23
C GLY A 40 25.61 2.59 22.18
N THR A 41 24.92 2.75 21.02
CA THR A 41 24.98 1.80 19.90
C THR A 41 25.19 2.51 18.55
N ASP A 42 25.41 1.72 17.50
CA ASP A 42 25.44 2.16 16.08
C ASP A 42 24.05 2.09 15.40
N LYS A 43 22.98 2.04 16.19
CA LYS A 43 21.62 1.88 15.71
C LYS A 43 20.79 3.15 15.87
N GLU A 44 19.72 3.22 15.11
CA GLU A 44 18.67 4.23 15.26
C GLU A 44 17.32 3.56 15.46
N ILE A 45 16.43 4.26 16.16
CA ILE A 45 15.02 3.91 16.29
C ILE A 45 14.21 4.79 15.35
N ILE A 46 13.32 4.17 14.55
CA ILE A 46 12.43 4.86 13.62
C ILE A 46 11.00 4.44 13.92
N ILE A 47 10.17 5.41 14.31
CA ILE A 47 8.74 5.20 14.53
C ILE A 47 8.00 5.70 13.29
N ALA A 48 7.18 4.85 12.68
CA ALA A 48 6.45 5.19 11.47
C ALA A 48 5.01 4.65 11.49
N LEU A 49 4.14 5.36 10.77
CA LEU A 49 2.82 4.89 10.39
C LEU A 49 2.90 4.34 8.96
N LEU A 50 2.41 3.13 8.75
CA LEU A 50 2.28 2.52 7.43
C LEU A 50 0.79 2.32 7.12
N GLU A 51 0.32 2.94 6.05
CA GLU A 51 -1.04 2.82 5.54
C GLU A 51 -1.00 2.06 4.21
N VAL A 52 -1.76 0.98 4.13
CA VAL A 52 -1.81 0.10 2.95
C VAL A 52 -3.26 0.03 2.49
N PRO A 53 -3.65 0.81 1.47
CA PRO A 53 -5.02 0.83 0.99
C PRO A 53 -5.41 -0.47 0.26
N PRO A 54 -6.71 -0.74 0.08
CA PRO A 54 -7.19 -1.86 -0.72
C PRO A 54 -6.56 -1.87 -2.12
N GLY A 55 -6.11 -3.04 -2.55
CA GLY A 55 -5.41 -3.24 -3.83
C GLY A 55 -3.90 -3.03 -3.78
N ALA A 56 -3.36 -2.38 -2.75
CA ALA A 56 -1.92 -2.19 -2.59
C ALA A 56 -1.21 -3.48 -2.18
N PHE A 57 0.04 -3.60 -2.60
CA PHE A 57 0.90 -4.75 -2.35
C PHE A 57 2.15 -4.34 -1.56
N ILE A 58 2.45 -5.03 -0.47
CA ILE A 58 3.72 -4.92 0.24
C ILE A 58 4.65 -5.98 -0.30
N ALA A 59 5.67 -5.56 -1.04
CA ALA A 59 6.67 -6.47 -1.58
C ALA A 59 7.45 -7.20 -0.47
N ARG A 60 7.92 -8.42 -0.76
CA ARG A 60 8.77 -9.18 0.15
C ARG A 60 10.08 -8.44 0.37
N HIS A 61 10.50 -8.30 1.63
CA HIS A 61 11.67 -7.52 2.01
C HIS A 61 12.26 -7.96 3.34
N THR A 62 13.43 -7.40 3.67
CA THR A 62 14.10 -7.51 4.97
C THR A 62 14.38 -6.12 5.54
N HIS A 63 14.79 -6.06 6.80
CA HIS A 63 15.33 -4.88 7.45
C HIS A 63 16.73 -5.15 8.03
N PRO A 64 17.65 -4.15 8.02
CA PRO A 64 18.94 -4.27 8.70
C PRO A 64 18.81 -4.07 10.22
N GLY A 65 17.85 -4.73 10.82
CA GLY A 65 17.48 -4.67 12.24
C GLY A 65 16.09 -5.24 12.47
N GLU A 66 15.57 -5.11 13.67
CA GLU A 66 14.26 -5.58 14.07
C GLU A 66 13.18 -4.54 13.75
N GLU A 67 11.98 -5.02 13.37
CA GLU A 67 10.78 -4.21 13.23
C GLU A 67 9.70 -4.75 14.17
N ALA A 68 9.29 -3.95 15.15
CA ALA A 68 8.06 -4.20 15.90
C ALA A 68 6.88 -3.62 15.13
N VAL A 69 5.79 -4.38 15.03
CA VAL A 69 4.56 -4.00 14.32
C VAL A 69 3.38 -4.10 15.25
N TYR A 70 2.52 -3.08 15.24
CA TYR A 70 1.23 -3.10 15.92
C TYR A 70 0.12 -2.68 14.94
N VAL A 71 -0.95 -3.48 14.86
CA VAL A 71 -2.08 -3.22 13.97
C VAL A 71 -3.03 -2.21 14.63
N LEU A 72 -3.10 -1.00 14.05
CA LEU A 72 -4.03 0.05 14.47
C LEU A 72 -5.42 -0.16 13.85
N GLU A 73 -5.46 -0.38 12.53
CA GLU A 73 -6.68 -0.69 11.78
C GLU A 73 -6.44 -1.97 10.97
N GLY A 74 -7.33 -2.94 11.14
CA GLY A 74 -7.20 -4.25 10.51
C GLY A 74 -7.74 -4.28 9.08
N ALA A 75 -7.26 -5.24 8.29
CA ALA A 75 -7.73 -5.52 6.94
C ALA A 75 -7.64 -7.00 6.60
N ARG A 76 -8.20 -7.40 5.46
CA ARG A 76 -8.00 -8.72 4.87
C ARG A 76 -6.78 -8.71 3.96
N LEU A 77 -5.93 -9.72 4.09
CA LEU A 77 -4.69 -9.88 3.35
C LEU A 77 -4.76 -11.12 2.47
N GLN A 78 -4.35 -11.00 1.22
CA GLN A 78 -4.07 -12.12 0.34
C GLN A 78 -2.56 -12.43 0.40
N MET A 79 -2.25 -13.63 0.89
CA MET A 79 -0.89 -14.13 1.06
C MET A 79 -0.30 -14.62 -0.28
N PRO A 80 1.03 -14.85 -0.39
CA PRO A 80 1.69 -15.31 -1.63
C PRO A 80 1.13 -16.63 -2.20
N ASP A 81 0.61 -17.50 -1.34
CA ASP A 81 -0.04 -18.76 -1.71
C ASP A 81 -1.50 -18.60 -2.17
N GLY A 82 -1.99 -17.34 -2.25
CA GLY A 82 -3.36 -16.99 -2.61
C GLY A 82 -4.37 -17.10 -1.45
N LYS A 83 -3.97 -17.59 -0.29
CA LYS A 83 -4.84 -17.68 0.89
C LYS A 83 -5.16 -16.30 1.44
N GLU A 84 -6.42 -16.07 1.77
CA GLU A 84 -6.84 -14.86 2.47
C GLU A 84 -6.88 -15.06 3.97
N ILE A 85 -6.37 -14.08 4.73
CA ILE A 85 -6.39 -14.06 6.19
C ILE A 85 -6.88 -12.70 6.68
N ASP A 86 -7.57 -12.69 7.80
CA ASP A 86 -7.89 -11.45 8.51
C ASP A 86 -6.71 -11.06 9.41
N ARG A 87 -6.33 -9.78 9.35
CA ARG A 87 -5.38 -9.18 10.27
C ARG A 87 -6.12 -8.16 11.15
N PRO A 88 -6.62 -8.57 12.33
CA PRO A 88 -7.43 -7.70 13.17
C PRO A 88 -6.59 -6.63 13.88
N PRO A 89 -7.21 -5.49 14.29
CA PRO A 89 -6.55 -4.51 15.12
C PRO A 89 -6.12 -5.11 16.47
N GLY A 90 -5.08 -4.56 17.08
CA GLY A 90 -4.52 -5.03 18.34
C GLY A 90 -3.49 -6.15 18.22
N GLN A 91 -3.29 -6.75 17.06
CA GLN A 91 -2.19 -7.69 16.84
C GLN A 91 -0.85 -6.99 16.91
N ALA A 92 0.12 -7.62 17.57
CA ALA A 92 1.51 -7.22 17.59
C ALA A 92 2.41 -8.34 17.03
N GLY A 93 3.56 -7.96 16.51
CA GLY A 93 4.57 -8.90 16.00
C GLY A 93 5.94 -8.26 15.95
N VAL A 94 6.95 -9.10 15.73
CA VAL A 94 8.32 -8.66 15.48
C VAL A 94 8.82 -9.36 14.22
N ASN A 95 9.27 -8.57 13.25
CA ASN A 95 10.03 -9.04 12.10
C ASN A 95 11.51 -8.99 12.47
N VAL A 96 12.16 -10.15 12.42
CA VAL A 96 13.55 -10.30 12.84
C VAL A 96 14.48 -9.80 11.73
N ARG A 97 15.61 -9.24 12.15
CA ARG A 97 16.69 -8.77 11.27
C ARG A 97 17.01 -9.77 10.16
N ASP A 98 17.13 -9.27 8.93
CA ASP A 98 17.53 -10.00 7.72
C ASP A 98 16.63 -11.21 7.35
N VAL A 99 15.50 -11.40 8.04
CA VAL A 99 14.52 -12.44 7.70
C VAL A 99 13.47 -11.89 6.73
N PRO A 100 13.35 -12.46 5.51
CA PRO A 100 12.35 -12.02 4.54
C PRO A 100 10.91 -12.18 5.04
N HIS A 101 10.12 -11.13 4.89
CA HIS A 101 8.72 -11.11 5.30
C HIS A 101 7.85 -10.25 4.36
N ALA A 102 6.57 -10.07 4.67
CA ALA A 102 5.55 -9.48 3.81
C ALA A 102 5.28 -10.30 2.53
N GLY A 103 5.15 -9.67 1.36
CA GLY A 103 4.75 -10.34 0.12
C GLY A 103 3.23 -10.55 0.05
N TYR A 104 2.42 -9.65 0.65
CA TYR A 104 0.97 -9.75 0.64
C TYR A 104 0.29 -8.53 0.02
N LYS A 105 -0.95 -8.75 -0.45
CA LYS A 105 -1.83 -7.71 -0.97
C LYS A 105 -2.96 -7.44 0.03
N VAL A 106 -3.32 -6.18 0.24
CA VAL A 106 -4.55 -5.83 0.95
C VAL A 106 -5.74 -6.01 0.02
N VAL A 107 -6.73 -6.79 0.45
CA VAL A 107 -7.96 -7.07 -0.31
C VAL A 107 -9.20 -6.63 0.48
N GLY A 108 -10.35 -6.57 -0.20
CA GLY A 108 -11.58 -6.03 0.40
C GLY A 108 -11.62 -4.50 0.31
N ASP A 109 -12.21 -3.85 1.30
CA ASP A 109 -12.54 -2.42 1.30
C ASP A 109 -11.85 -1.60 2.41
N LYS A 110 -11.06 -2.26 3.27
CA LYS A 110 -10.42 -1.62 4.43
C LYS A 110 -8.93 -1.37 4.20
N THR A 111 -8.47 -0.20 4.58
CA THR A 111 -7.04 0.13 4.67
C THR A 111 -6.42 -0.55 5.89
N LEU A 112 -5.30 -1.24 5.70
CA LEU A 112 -4.48 -1.72 6.81
C LEU A 112 -3.65 -0.55 7.34
N LYS A 113 -3.72 -0.27 8.67
CA LYS A 113 -2.82 0.71 9.32
C LYS A 113 -1.98 0.05 10.38
N LEU A 114 -0.68 0.26 10.26
CA LEU A 114 0.31 -0.30 11.16
C LEU A 114 1.12 0.83 11.80
N LEU A 115 1.28 0.77 13.13
CA LEU A 115 2.38 1.45 13.80
C LEU A 115 3.59 0.53 13.73
N THR A 116 4.70 1.03 13.19
CA THR A 116 5.96 0.28 13.10
C THR A 116 7.06 0.99 13.87
N VAL A 117 7.89 0.20 14.55
CA VAL A 117 9.07 0.68 15.26
C VAL A 117 10.25 -0.15 14.76
N HIS A 118 11.17 0.49 14.06
CA HIS A 118 12.38 -0.14 13.56
C HIS A 118 13.56 0.21 14.46
N ILE A 119 14.36 -0.78 14.83
CA ILE A 119 15.68 -0.61 15.46
C ILE A 119 16.69 -1.15 14.46
N VAL A 120 17.28 -0.27 13.67
CA VAL A 120 18.08 -0.64 12.49
C VAL A 120 19.49 -0.02 12.56
N ASP A 121 20.39 -0.57 11.75
CA ASP A 121 21.74 -0.01 11.60
C ASP A 121 21.65 1.40 11.05
N LYS A 122 22.29 2.33 11.71
CA LYS A 122 22.30 3.75 11.35
C LYS A 122 22.84 3.98 9.95
N GLY A 123 22.14 4.80 9.16
CA GLY A 123 22.54 5.13 7.81
C GLY A 123 22.34 4.01 6.78
N LYS A 124 21.70 2.91 7.13
CA LYS A 124 21.27 1.86 6.18
C LYS A 124 19.87 2.12 5.68
N PRO A 125 19.51 1.68 4.46
CA PRO A 125 18.12 1.69 4.01
C PRO A 125 17.26 0.91 4.99
N MET A 126 16.13 1.48 5.43
CA MET A 126 15.21 0.83 6.37
C MET A 126 14.64 -0.48 5.81
N THR A 127 14.50 -0.59 4.48
CA THR A 127 13.92 -1.73 3.79
C THR A 127 14.84 -2.16 2.65
N VAL A 128 15.12 -3.46 2.55
CA VAL A 128 15.92 -4.08 1.50
C VAL A 128 15.04 -5.10 0.75
N PRO A 129 14.87 -5.00 -0.59
CA PRO A 129 14.10 -5.98 -1.34
C PRO A 129 14.63 -7.41 -1.14
N ALA A 130 13.72 -8.39 -1.02
CA ALA A 130 14.05 -9.80 -0.90
C ALA A 130 13.33 -10.62 -1.99
N PRO A 131 13.91 -11.74 -2.45
CA PRO A 131 13.28 -12.62 -3.43
C PRO A 131 12.03 -13.33 -2.88
#